data_27c9560ae3fa1d596cec89dd5aa1519e
#
_entry.id   27c9560ae3fa1d596cec89dd5aa1519e
#
_cell.length_a   1.000
_cell.length_b   1.000
_cell.length_c   1.000
_cell.angle_alpha   90.00
_cell.angle_beta   90.00
_cell.angle_gamma   90.00
#
_symmetry.space_group_name_H-M   'P 1'
#
loop_
_entity.id
_entity.type
_entity.pdbx_description
1 polymer ?
#
loop_
_entity_poly.entity_id
_entity_poly.type
_entity_poly.pdbx_seq_one_letter_code
_entity_poly.pdbx_strand_id
1 'polypeptide(L)'
;AAYFGELEQMDATPHEWVSGQIWHLHLAIDDATGRITGGWFDTQETLNGYYHVFHQILTAYGIPYRFLTDRRTVFTYKKKNSPSIDEDTYTQFAYACKQLGVGLESSSVPQAKGRVERLNQTLQSRLPVELRLAGITTIDAANEFLNSYIKEFNEKFALPIHGIRSVFEEQPEIEKINLILAVLCERTVDTGHCLRHSNKYYRMIDSNGHQVHYHQGTKAMFIQAFDSRLYCCVNDKNIYALEEIPEREARSKNLDTDYTPPKPRKTYIPPMDHPWRLQCFGKFVKQQEHHWNDPDTKTA
;
A
#
# COMPACT_ATOMS: atom_id res chain seq x y z
N ALA A 1 14.43 -13.43 -20.07
CA ALA A 1 13.76 -12.64 -21.09
C ALA A 1 14.69 -12.40 -22.28
N ALA A 2 14.12 -12.15 -23.45
CA ALA A 2 14.85 -11.90 -24.68
C ALA A 2 14.96 -10.39 -25.00
N TYR A 3 14.01 -9.60 -24.56
CA TYR A 3 13.87 -8.20 -24.91
C TYR A 3 13.96 -7.30 -23.69
N PHE A 4 14.50 -6.08 -23.86
CA PHE A 4 14.55 -5.08 -22.80
C PHE A 4 13.13 -4.60 -22.45
N GLY A 5 12.75 -4.69 -21.17
CA GLY A 5 11.40 -4.38 -20.67
C GLY A 5 10.38 -5.53 -20.77
N GLU A 6 10.81 -6.72 -21.26
CA GLU A 6 9.91 -7.87 -21.32
C GLU A 6 9.57 -8.43 -19.93
N LEU A 7 10.54 -8.47 -19.02
CA LEU A 7 10.38 -8.98 -17.66
C LEU A 7 11.20 -8.17 -16.68
N GLU A 8 10.53 -7.48 -15.79
CA GLU A 8 11.12 -6.79 -14.66
C GLU A 8 10.96 -7.63 -13.39
N GLN A 9 12.06 -8.05 -12.79
CA GLN A 9 12.04 -8.74 -11.50
C GLN A 9 12.07 -7.68 -10.40
N MET A 10 11.06 -7.69 -9.51
CA MET A 10 10.95 -6.77 -8.38
C MET A 10 11.06 -7.52 -7.05
N ASP A 11 11.77 -6.91 -6.11
CA ASP A 11 11.91 -7.42 -4.75
C ASP A 11 12.22 -6.30 -3.77
N ALA A 12 11.99 -6.56 -2.46
CA ALA A 12 12.40 -5.67 -1.38
C ALA A 12 13.22 -6.45 -0.36
N THR A 13 14.43 -5.97 -0.05
CA THR A 13 15.33 -6.65 0.86
C THR A 13 15.66 -5.80 2.08
N PRO A 14 15.42 -6.31 3.32
CA PRO A 14 15.88 -5.65 4.53
C PRO A 14 17.39 -5.88 4.71
N HIS A 15 18.09 -4.84 5.10
CA HIS A 15 19.50 -4.92 5.46
C HIS A 15 19.92 -3.73 6.34
N GLU A 16 21.01 -3.89 7.08
CA GLU A 16 21.65 -2.77 7.78
C GLU A 16 22.47 -1.94 6.76
N TRP A 17 21.77 -1.06 6.03
CA TRP A 17 22.38 -0.24 4.99
C TRP A 17 23.24 0.87 5.54
N VAL A 18 22.86 1.41 6.70
CA VAL A 18 23.61 2.39 7.48
C VAL A 18 23.76 1.84 8.89
N SER A 19 24.91 2.07 9.52
CA SER A 19 25.21 1.52 10.84
C SER A 19 24.11 1.80 11.87
N GLY A 20 23.57 0.75 12.48
CA GLY A 20 22.51 0.79 13.47
C GLY A 20 21.09 1.00 12.86
N GLN A 21 20.95 1.05 11.54
CA GLN A 21 19.66 1.30 10.89
C GLN A 21 19.34 0.25 9.82
N ILE A 22 18.27 -0.50 10.03
CA ILE A 22 17.74 -1.46 9.06
C ILE A 22 16.69 -0.75 8.22
N TRP A 23 16.93 -0.68 6.91
CA TRP A 23 15.98 -0.20 5.92
C TRP A 23 15.66 -1.29 4.91
N HIS A 24 14.59 -1.12 4.15
CA HIS A 24 14.23 -1.98 3.04
C HIS A 24 14.58 -1.30 1.72
N LEU A 25 15.38 -1.98 0.90
CA LEU A 25 15.69 -1.53 -0.46
C LEU A 25 14.74 -2.23 -1.43
N HIS A 26 13.83 -1.47 -2.02
CA HIS A 26 12.98 -1.90 -3.11
C HIS A 26 13.76 -1.76 -4.41
N LEU A 27 13.79 -2.81 -5.23
CA LEU A 27 14.56 -2.86 -6.48
C LEU A 27 13.74 -3.45 -7.61
N ALA A 28 14.04 -2.99 -8.82
CA ALA A 28 13.66 -3.66 -10.05
C ALA A 28 14.89 -3.85 -10.95
N ILE A 29 14.97 -5.01 -11.59
CA ILE A 29 16.02 -5.37 -12.53
C ILE A 29 15.39 -5.98 -13.78
N ASP A 30 15.80 -5.49 -14.94
CA ASP A 30 15.41 -6.07 -16.22
C ASP A 30 16.10 -7.43 -16.43
N ASP A 31 15.32 -8.46 -16.70
CA ASP A 31 15.82 -9.83 -16.84
C ASP A 31 16.67 -10.04 -18.10
N ALA A 32 16.44 -9.30 -19.17
CA ALA A 32 17.22 -9.43 -20.40
C ALA A 32 18.63 -8.83 -20.26
N THR A 33 18.74 -7.61 -19.74
CA THR A 33 19.97 -6.83 -19.72
C THR A 33 20.73 -6.89 -18.39
N GLY A 34 20.05 -7.25 -17.31
CA GLY A 34 20.60 -7.13 -15.95
C GLY A 34 20.72 -5.68 -15.48
N ARG A 35 20.07 -4.73 -16.15
CA ARG A 35 20.03 -3.32 -15.78
C ARG A 35 19.10 -3.12 -14.59
N ILE A 36 19.55 -2.40 -13.59
CA ILE A 36 18.67 -1.90 -12.52
C ILE A 36 17.82 -0.80 -13.13
N THR A 37 16.50 -1.00 -13.14
CA THR A 37 15.54 -0.08 -13.75
C THR A 37 14.87 0.84 -12.73
N GLY A 38 14.95 0.49 -11.44
CA GLY A 38 14.51 1.35 -10.35
C GLY A 38 15.01 0.87 -8.99
N GLY A 39 15.14 1.81 -8.06
CA GLY A 39 15.53 1.53 -6.69
C GLY A 39 15.05 2.60 -5.71
N TRP A 40 14.60 2.15 -4.50
CA TRP A 40 14.09 3.04 -3.47
C TRP A 40 14.27 2.46 -2.07
N PHE A 41 14.82 3.25 -1.15
CA PHE A 41 14.88 2.92 0.27
C PHE A 41 13.62 3.37 1.00
N ASP A 42 13.13 2.52 1.90
CA ASP A 42 12.07 2.86 2.85
C ASP A 42 12.37 2.20 4.20
N THR A 43 11.69 2.63 5.27
CA THR A 43 11.82 2.06 6.62
C THR A 43 11.33 0.62 6.70
N GLN A 44 10.37 0.26 5.85
CA GLN A 44 9.76 -1.06 5.76
C GLN A 44 9.50 -1.42 4.30
N GLU A 45 9.11 -2.67 4.04
CA GLU A 45 8.57 -3.05 2.75
C GLU A 45 7.16 -2.45 2.59
N THR A 46 7.02 -1.48 1.69
CA THR A 46 5.78 -0.71 1.52
C THR A 46 5.33 -0.68 0.07
N LEU A 47 4.02 -0.48 -0.12
CA LEU A 47 3.46 -0.18 -1.43
C LEU A 47 4.07 1.09 -2.03
N ASN A 48 4.30 2.10 -1.20
CA ASN A 48 4.92 3.35 -1.61
C ASN A 48 6.33 3.14 -2.18
N GLY A 49 7.14 2.29 -1.56
CA GLY A 49 8.46 1.93 -2.07
C GLY A 49 8.39 1.28 -3.46
N TYR A 50 7.46 0.35 -3.67
CA TYR A 50 7.23 -0.26 -4.98
C TYR A 50 6.69 0.74 -6.00
N TYR A 51 5.86 1.70 -5.59
CA TYR A 51 5.38 2.77 -6.48
C TYR A 51 6.50 3.72 -6.90
N HIS A 52 7.46 4.04 -6.01
CA HIS A 52 8.65 4.81 -6.39
C HIS A 52 9.47 4.09 -7.45
N VAL A 53 9.70 2.79 -7.28
CA VAL A 53 10.40 1.97 -8.28
C VAL A 53 9.63 1.93 -9.60
N PHE A 54 8.32 1.71 -9.56
CA PHE A 54 7.50 1.68 -10.77
C PHE A 54 7.46 3.04 -11.48
N HIS A 55 7.35 4.14 -10.72
CA HIS A 55 7.42 5.49 -11.27
C HIS A 55 8.74 5.76 -12.00
N GLN A 56 9.87 5.31 -11.42
CA GLN A 56 11.19 5.44 -12.06
C GLN A 56 11.23 4.67 -13.40
N ILE A 57 10.68 3.48 -13.46
CA ILE A 57 10.60 2.68 -14.69
C ILE A 57 9.74 3.40 -15.73
N LEU A 58 8.54 3.83 -15.36
CA LEU A 58 7.61 4.50 -16.28
C LEU A 58 8.20 5.78 -16.87
N THR A 59 8.88 6.58 -16.04
CA THR A 59 9.43 7.88 -16.47
C THR A 59 10.75 7.77 -17.25
N ALA A 60 11.55 6.73 -16.99
CA ALA A 60 12.83 6.56 -17.64
C ALA A 60 12.76 5.70 -18.91
N TYR A 61 11.88 4.71 -18.95
CA TYR A 61 11.85 3.70 -20.01
C TYR A 61 10.48 3.54 -20.66
N GLY A 62 9.39 3.78 -19.93
CA GLY A 62 8.02 3.54 -20.36
C GLY A 62 7.35 2.38 -19.64
N ILE A 63 6.29 1.84 -20.22
CA ILE A 63 5.47 0.76 -19.64
C ILE A 63 6.14 -0.58 -19.94
N PRO A 64 6.56 -1.37 -18.92
CA PRO A 64 7.13 -2.70 -19.11
C PRO A 64 6.02 -3.70 -19.49
N TYR A 65 6.41 -4.81 -20.12
CA TYR A 65 5.44 -5.83 -20.49
C TYR A 65 4.89 -6.58 -19.27
N ARG A 66 5.77 -6.98 -18.31
CA ARG A 66 5.34 -7.67 -17.08
C ARG A 66 6.34 -7.53 -15.94
N PHE A 67 5.82 -7.67 -14.72
CA PHE A 67 6.60 -7.81 -13.50
C PHE A 67 6.59 -9.25 -12.98
N LEU A 68 7.70 -9.67 -12.40
CA LEU A 68 7.81 -10.87 -11.59
C LEU A 68 8.12 -10.48 -10.14
N THR A 69 7.20 -10.82 -9.23
CA THR A 69 7.27 -10.45 -7.81
C THR A 69 7.16 -11.66 -6.90
N ASP A 70 7.36 -11.49 -5.60
CA ASP A 70 7.06 -12.52 -4.61
C ASP A 70 5.55 -12.60 -4.32
N ARG A 71 5.10 -13.74 -3.80
CA ARG A 71 3.70 -13.94 -3.34
C ARG A 71 3.45 -13.28 -1.97
N ARG A 72 3.89 -12.05 -1.78
CA ARG A 72 3.65 -11.31 -0.54
C ARG A 72 2.31 -10.58 -0.58
N THR A 73 1.79 -10.26 0.60
CA THR A 73 0.49 -9.59 0.79
C THR A 73 0.42 -8.19 0.16
N VAL A 74 1.56 -7.56 -0.12
CA VAL A 74 1.63 -6.28 -0.84
C VAL A 74 1.15 -6.42 -2.28
N PHE A 75 1.36 -7.59 -2.90
CA PHE A 75 1.03 -7.86 -4.30
C PHE A 75 -0.27 -8.65 -4.46
N THR A 76 -0.59 -9.55 -3.50
CA THR A 76 -1.79 -10.39 -3.55
C THR A 76 -2.42 -10.52 -2.17
N TYR A 77 -3.70 -10.15 -2.04
CA TYR A 77 -4.47 -10.33 -0.80
C TYR A 77 -5.52 -11.42 -0.98
N LYS A 78 -5.39 -12.50 -0.20
CA LYS A 78 -6.45 -13.52 -0.07
C LYS A 78 -7.27 -13.23 1.16
N LYS A 79 -8.54 -12.88 0.99
CA LYS A 79 -9.47 -12.69 2.09
C LYS A 79 -9.67 -14.02 2.83
N LYS A 80 -9.22 -14.12 4.09
CA LYS A 80 -9.55 -15.25 4.96
C LYS A 80 -11.08 -15.32 5.10
N ASN A 81 -11.70 -16.43 4.70
CA ASN A 81 -13.14 -16.72 4.78
C ASN A 81 -14.02 -16.27 3.62
N SER A 82 -13.53 -16.15 2.40
CA SER A 82 -14.41 -16.09 1.23
C SER A 82 -14.70 -17.51 0.72
N PRO A 83 -15.96 -17.91 0.55
CA PRO A 83 -16.30 -19.25 0.05
C PRO A 83 -16.10 -19.44 -1.46
N SER A 84 -15.73 -18.41 -2.20
CA SER A 84 -15.42 -18.49 -3.64
C SER A 84 -13.94 -18.29 -3.89
N ILE A 85 -13.35 -19.25 -4.60
CA ILE A 85 -11.93 -19.32 -4.99
C ILE A 85 -11.55 -18.20 -6.00
N ASP A 86 -12.52 -17.47 -6.55
CA ASP A 86 -12.38 -16.65 -7.75
C ASP A 86 -12.43 -15.11 -7.53
N GLU A 87 -12.58 -14.63 -6.31
CA GLU A 87 -12.40 -13.21 -6.02
C GLU A 87 -11.00 -12.95 -5.46
N ASP A 88 -10.00 -12.99 -6.33
CA ASP A 88 -8.71 -12.35 -6.07
C ASP A 88 -8.96 -10.84 -5.90
N THR A 89 -9.07 -10.41 -4.65
CA THR A 89 -9.08 -9.00 -4.33
C THR A 89 -7.70 -8.46 -4.72
N TYR A 90 -7.62 -7.85 -5.90
CA TYR A 90 -6.38 -7.25 -6.40
C TYR A 90 -5.82 -6.30 -5.36
N THR A 91 -4.54 -6.45 -5.05
CA THR A 91 -3.84 -5.44 -4.28
C THR A 91 -3.77 -4.15 -5.10
N GLN A 92 -3.52 -3.05 -4.44
CA GLN A 92 -3.39 -1.76 -5.11
C GLN A 92 -2.30 -1.75 -6.19
N PHE A 93 -1.19 -2.48 -5.97
CA PHE A 93 -0.13 -2.63 -6.96
C PHE A 93 -0.63 -3.40 -8.21
N ALA A 94 -1.34 -4.51 -8.02
CA ALA A 94 -1.93 -5.27 -9.12
C ALA A 94 -2.97 -4.43 -9.88
N TYR A 95 -3.73 -3.60 -9.18
CA TYR A 95 -4.66 -2.68 -9.80
C TYR A 95 -3.96 -1.65 -10.68
N ALA A 96 -2.85 -1.05 -10.19
CA ALA A 96 -2.04 -0.12 -10.98
C ALA A 96 -1.45 -0.79 -12.23
N CYS A 97 -0.91 -2.01 -12.10
CA CYS A 97 -0.43 -2.79 -13.22
C CYS A 97 -1.54 -3.04 -14.26
N LYS A 98 -2.73 -3.45 -13.80
CA LYS A 98 -3.88 -3.69 -14.68
C LYS A 98 -4.31 -2.44 -15.45
N GLN A 99 -4.28 -1.28 -14.81
CA GLN A 99 -4.62 0.00 -15.46
C GLN A 99 -3.66 0.37 -16.59
N LEU A 100 -2.41 -0.05 -16.48
CA LEU A 100 -1.36 0.18 -17.48
C LEU A 100 -1.20 -0.98 -18.48
N GLY A 101 -1.98 -2.05 -18.33
CA GLY A 101 -1.84 -3.25 -19.17
C GLY A 101 -0.60 -4.09 -18.86
N VAL A 102 0.07 -3.85 -17.72
CA VAL A 102 1.26 -4.58 -17.30
C VAL A 102 0.89 -5.93 -16.68
N GLY A 103 1.48 -7.01 -17.19
CA GLY A 103 1.34 -8.34 -16.59
C GLY A 103 1.98 -8.39 -15.20
N LEU A 104 1.31 -9.04 -14.24
CA LEU A 104 1.86 -9.27 -12.91
C LEU A 104 1.92 -10.76 -12.63
N GLU A 105 3.12 -11.31 -12.58
CA GLU A 105 3.39 -12.70 -12.27
C GLU A 105 3.96 -12.80 -10.85
N SER A 106 3.53 -13.81 -10.10
CA SER A 106 4.09 -14.12 -8.80
C SER A 106 4.68 -15.51 -8.78
N SER A 107 5.91 -15.66 -8.30
CA SER A 107 6.55 -16.95 -8.14
C SER A 107 7.03 -17.15 -6.72
N SER A 108 6.76 -18.33 -6.17
CA SER A 108 7.38 -18.80 -4.93
C SER A 108 8.66 -19.61 -5.18
N VAL A 109 9.04 -19.79 -6.44
CA VAL A 109 10.21 -20.57 -6.83
C VAL A 109 11.43 -19.65 -6.86
N PRO A 110 12.44 -19.87 -5.99
CA PRO A 110 13.63 -19.01 -5.93
C PRO A 110 14.37 -18.90 -7.26
N GLN A 111 14.44 -19.98 -8.04
CA GLN A 111 15.12 -20.01 -9.34
C GLN A 111 14.55 -19.01 -10.35
N ALA A 112 13.25 -18.67 -10.24
CA ALA A 112 12.62 -17.71 -11.13
C ALA A 112 13.09 -16.27 -10.89
N LYS A 113 13.63 -15.97 -9.69
CA LYS A 113 14.10 -14.63 -9.25
C LYS A 113 15.61 -14.53 -9.10
N GLY A 114 16.36 -15.45 -9.65
CA GLY A 114 17.80 -15.54 -9.44
C GLY A 114 18.61 -14.29 -9.83
N ARG A 115 18.06 -13.38 -10.65
CA ARG A 115 18.74 -12.11 -10.99
C ARG A 115 18.61 -11.09 -9.87
N VAL A 116 17.40 -10.84 -9.38
CA VAL A 116 17.19 -9.87 -8.31
C VAL A 116 17.82 -10.32 -6.99
N GLU A 117 17.80 -11.64 -6.70
CA GLU A 117 18.45 -12.18 -5.50
C GLU A 117 19.98 -11.98 -5.54
N ARG A 118 20.63 -12.27 -6.68
CA ARG A 118 22.07 -12.02 -6.86
C ARG A 118 22.39 -10.53 -6.82
N LEU A 119 21.54 -9.67 -7.36
CA LEU A 119 21.69 -8.23 -7.27
C LEU A 119 21.64 -7.78 -5.81
N ASN A 120 20.64 -8.26 -5.05
CA ASN A 120 20.49 -7.95 -3.63
C ASN A 120 21.77 -8.32 -2.84
N GLN A 121 22.32 -9.52 -3.05
CA GLN A 121 23.58 -9.94 -2.41
C GLN A 121 24.76 -9.04 -2.79
N THR A 122 24.85 -8.65 -4.05
CA THR A 122 25.90 -7.75 -4.53
C THR A 122 25.78 -6.36 -3.90
N LEU A 123 24.57 -5.80 -3.84
CA LEU A 123 24.35 -4.50 -3.24
C LEU A 123 24.55 -4.52 -1.72
N GLN A 124 24.12 -5.56 -1.02
CA GLN A 124 24.34 -5.72 0.42
C GLN A 124 25.83 -5.73 0.79
N SER A 125 26.70 -6.24 -0.08
CA SER A 125 28.13 -6.24 0.15
C SER A 125 28.84 -4.92 -0.20
N ARG A 126 28.28 -4.10 -1.09
CA ARG A 126 28.95 -2.90 -1.63
C ARG A 126 28.31 -1.60 -1.15
N LEU A 127 27.00 -1.48 -1.27
CA LEU A 127 26.28 -0.21 -1.06
C LEU A 127 26.41 0.36 0.36
N PRO A 128 26.46 -0.45 1.47
CA PRO A 128 26.72 0.09 2.80
C PRO A 128 28.06 0.81 2.92
N VAL A 129 29.08 0.33 2.21
CA VAL A 129 30.41 0.98 2.19
C VAL A 129 30.35 2.31 1.46
N GLU A 130 29.70 2.33 0.31
CA GLU A 130 29.54 3.57 -0.51
C GLU A 130 28.71 4.62 0.24
N LEU A 131 27.59 4.25 0.88
CA LEU A 131 26.78 5.14 1.71
C LEU A 131 27.61 5.74 2.85
N ARG A 132 28.42 4.92 3.53
CA ARG A 132 29.30 5.38 4.61
C ARG A 132 30.38 6.33 4.11
N LEU A 133 31.01 6.03 2.97
CA LEU A 133 32.05 6.91 2.37
C LEU A 133 31.45 8.26 1.94
N ALA A 134 30.18 8.27 1.48
CA ALA A 134 29.47 9.47 1.14
C ALA A 134 28.90 10.23 2.37
N GLY A 135 29.07 9.68 3.60
CA GLY A 135 28.56 10.31 4.82
C GLY A 135 27.05 10.31 4.96
N ILE A 136 26.36 9.37 4.29
CA ILE A 136 24.90 9.32 4.24
C ILE A 136 24.36 8.59 5.49
N THR A 137 23.40 9.24 6.16
CA THR A 137 22.78 8.74 7.39
C THR A 137 21.25 8.75 7.38
N THR A 138 20.62 9.37 6.38
CA THR A 138 19.17 9.49 6.26
C THR A 138 18.65 8.79 5.00
N ILE A 139 17.41 8.33 5.03
CA ILE A 139 16.77 7.66 3.89
C ILE A 139 16.65 8.59 2.69
N ASP A 140 16.29 9.86 2.90
CA ASP A 140 16.13 10.82 1.81
C ASP A 140 17.45 11.04 1.07
N ALA A 141 18.54 11.28 1.80
CA ALA A 141 19.88 11.40 1.20
C ALA A 141 20.33 10.09 0.53
N ALA A 142 19.97 8.93 1.10
CA ALA A 142 20.26 7.63 0.49
C ALA A 142 19.51 7.43 -0.84
N ASN A 143 18.27 7.88 -0.94
CA ASN A 143 17.49 7.83 -2.18
C ASN A 143 18.05 8.74 -3.26
N GLU A 144 18.51 9.94 -2.92
CA GLU A 144 19.19 10.82 -3.86
C GLU A 144 20.50 10.19 -4.36
N PHE A 145 21.30 9.65 -3.45
CA PHE A 145 22.57 8.96 -3.79
C PHE A 145 22.31 7.73 -4.67
N LEU A 146 21.26 6.93 -4.35
CA LEU A 146 20.95 5.70 -5.07
C LEU A 146 20.71 5.93 -6.56
N ASN A 147 20.09 7.05 -6.92
CA ASN A 147 19.85 7.41 -8.33
C ASN A 147 21.15 7.54 -9.14
N SER A 148 22.18 8.18 -8.57
CA SER A 148 23.49 8.30 -9.22
C SER A 148 24.25 6.98 -9.19
N TYR A 149 24.21 6.27 -8.07
CA TYR A 149 24.82 4.96 -7.91
C TYR A 149 24.29 3.92 -8.92
N ILE A 150 22.98 3.87 -9.14
CA ILE A 150 22.36 2.97 -10.12
C ILE A 150 22.86 3.26 -11.54
N LYS A 151 23.05 4.52 -11.91
CA LYS A 151 23.60 4.90 -13.24
C LYS A 151 25.00 4.34 -13.42
N GLU A 152 25.89 4.59 -12.45
CA GLU A 152 27.27 4.07 -12.48
C GLU A 152 27.32 2.55 -12.46
N PHE A 153 26.46 1.92 -11.63
CA PHE A 153 26.37 0.46 -11.55
C PHE A 153 25.95 -0.13 -12.91
N ASN A 154 24.94 0.45 -13.54
CA ASN A 154 24.46 0.00 -14.84
C ASN A 154 25.51 0.17 -15.96
N GLU A 155 26.28 1.25 -15.94
CA GLU A 155 27.36 1.47 -16.90
C GLU A 155 28.47 0.41 -16.76
N LYS A 156 28.74 -0.04 -15.55
CA LYS A 156 29.81 -1.00 -15.28
C LYS A 156 29.38 -2.47 -15.47
N PHE A 157 28.11 -2.81 -15.20
CA PHE A 157 27.69 -4.21 -15.03
C PHE A 157 26.51 -4.63 -15.90
N ALA A 158 25.67 -3.71 -16.36
CA ALA A 158 24.56 -4.06 -17.24
C ALA A 158 25.01 -4.27 -18.68
N LEU A 159 24.28 -5.12 -19.40
CA LEU A 159 24.51 -5.26 -20.84
C LEU A 159 24.14 -3.97 -21.57
N PRO A 160 24.88 -3.60 -22.64
CA PRO A 160 24.54 -2.44 -23.46
C PRO A 160 23.15 -2.57 -24.06
N ILE A 161 22.36 -1.51 -23.99
CA ILE A 161 20.99 -1.50 -24.55
C ILE A 161 21.07 -1.40 -26.10
N HIS A 162 22.15 -0.86 -26.65
CA HIS A 162 22.34 -0.74 -28.08
C HIS A 162 22.39 -2.13 -28.74
N GLY A 163 21.41 -2.39 -29.60
CA GLY A 163 21.27 -3.70 -30.30
C GLY A 163 20.30 -4.68 -29.66
N ILE A 164 19.78 -4.39 -28.46
CA ILE A 164 18.68 -5.17 -27.86
C ILE A 164 17.37 -4.47 -28.19
N ARG A 165 16.40 -5.24 -28.75
CA ARG A 165 15.05 -4.72 -28.99
C ARG A 165 14.37 -4.40 -27.66
N SER A 166 13.84 -3.18 -27.54
CA SER A 166 12.98 -2.79 -26.43
C SER A 166 11.53 -3.11 -26.73
N VAL A 167 10.80 -3.56 -25.70
CA VAL A 167 9.35 -3.77 -25.74
C VAL A 167 8.62 -2.85 -24.75
N PHE A 168 9.32 -1.90 -24.16
CA PHE A 168 8.65 -0.84 -23.41
C PHE A 168 7.69 -0.09 -24.33
N GLU A 169 6.46 0.10 -23.85
CA GLU A 169 5.49 0.96 -24.51
C GLU A 169 5.70 2.43 -24.11
N GLU A 170 5.10 3.34 -24.88
CA GLU A 170 5.21 4.78 -24.62
C GLU A 170 4.67 5.10 -23.21
N GLN A 171 5.42 5.93 -22.50
CA GLN A 171 5.04 6.35 -21.15
C GLN A 171 3.75 7.17 -21.19
N PRO A 172 2.82 6.97 -20.23
CA PRO A 172 1.65 7.82 -20.06
C PRO A 172 2.05 9.24 -19.63
N GLU A 173 1.14 10.18 -19.78
CA GLU A 173 1.28 11.51 -19.20
C GLU A 173 1.56 11.43 -17.69
N ILE A 174 2.41 12.31 -17.17
CA ILE A 174 2.85 12.30 -15.78
C ILE A 174 1.68 12.41 -14.80
N GLU A 175 0.65 13.18 -15.15
CA GLU A 175 -0.54 13.31 -14.32
C GLU A 175 -1.33 11.99 -14.21
N LYS A 176 -1.40 11.25 -15.31
CA LYS A 176 -2.02 9.92 -15.31
C LYS A 176 -1.21 8.93 -14.47
N ILE A 177 0.12 8.97 -14.56
CA ILE A 177 1.02 8.16 -13.72
C ILE A 177 0.76 8.45 -12.25
N ASN A 178 0.69 9.73 -11.84
CA ASN A 178 0.46 10.14 -10.46
C ASN A 178 -0.87 9.62 -9.89
N LEU A 179 -1.91 9.56 -10.71
CA LEU A 179 -3.21 9.03 -10.30
C LEU A 179 -3.28 7.50 -10.30
N ILE A 180 -2.56 6.83 -11.19
CA ILE A 180 -2.50 5.37 -11.23
C ILE A 180 -1.70 4.82 -10.04
N LEU A 181 -0.56 5.46 -9.72
CA LEU A 181 0.29 5.09 -8.59
C LEU A 181 -0.20 5.73 -7.27
N ALA A 182 -1.51 5.89 -7.11
CA ALA A 182 -2.10 6.45 -5.91
C ALA A 182 -2.32 5.38 -4.82
N VAL A 183 -2.12 5.77 -3.57
CA VAL A 183 -2.49 4.95 -2.41
C VAL A 183 -3.96 5.19 -2.09
N LEU A 184 -4.75 4.12 -2.07
CA LEU A 184 -6.19 4.12 -1.87
C LEU A 184 -6.53 3.61 -0.46
N CYS A 185 -7.36 4.34 0.27
CA CYS A 185 -7.84 3.94 1.59
C CYS A 185 -9.33 4.18 1.73
N GLU A 186 -10.12 3.17 2.09
CA GLU A 186 -11.54 3.38 2.40
C GLU A 186 -11.67 4.15 3.73
N ARG A 187 -12.47 5.21 3.74
CA ARG A 187 -12.79 6.05 4.88
C ARG A 187 -14.29 6.31 4.95
N THR A 188 -14.73 6.77 6.09
CA THR A 188 -16.12 7.19 6.30
C THR A 188 -16.16 8.66 6.69
N VAL A 189 -17.16 9.36 6.17
CA VAL A 189 -17.43 10.75 6.53
C VAL A 189 -17.85 10.82 8.00
N ASP A 190 -17.25 11.72 8.75
CA ASP A 190 -17.55 11.93 10.17
C ASP A 190 -18.73 12.90 10.40
N THR A 191 -19.03 13.19 11.66
CA THR A 191 -20.09 14.13 12.06
C THR A 191 -19.82 15.59 11.67
N GLY A 192 -18.56 15.93 11.37
CA GLY A 192 -18.12 17.24 10.87
C GLY A 192 -18.06 17.31 9.36
N HIS A 193 -18.63 16.32 8.63
CA HIS A 193 -18.59 16.20 7.18
C HIS A 193 -17.16 16.11 6.60
N CYS A 194 -16.22 15.60 7.41
CA CYS A 194 -14.81 15.49 7.08
C CYS A 194 -14.37 14.03 6.97
N LEU A 195 -13.25 13.80 6.31
CA LEU A 195 -12.54 12.53 6.30
C LEU A 195 -11.34 12.60 7.24
N ARG A 196 -11.10 11.52 8.01
CA ARG A 196 -9.92 11.39 8.86
C ARG A 196 -8.92 10.44 8.23
N HIS A 197 -7.68 10.90 8.07
CA HIS A 197 -6.55 10.08 7.63
C HIS A 197 -5.26 10.51 8.33
N SER A 198 -4.46 9.55 8.81
CA SER A 198 -3.17 9.78 9.50
C SER A 198 -3.24 10.85 10.61
N ASN A 199 -4.31 10.80 11.43
CA ASN A 199 -4.61 11.75 12.51
C ASN A 199 -4.87 13.21 12.08
N LYS A 200 -5.09 13.44 10.79
CA LYS A 200 -5.47 14.72 10.21
C LYS A 200 -6.90 14.67 9.73
N TYR A 201 -7.52 15.83 9.60
CA TYR A 201 -8.89 15.99 9.10
C TYR A 201 -8.86 16.71 7.77
N TYR A 202 -9.73 16.28 6.86
CA TYR A 202 -9.80 16.80 5.49
C TYR A 202 -11.23 17.10 5.13
N ARG A 203 -11.47 18.28 4.56
CA ARG A 203 -12.75 18.65 3.96
C ARG A 203 -12.72 18.38 2.45
N MET A 204 -13.89 18.04 1.90
CA MET A 204 -14.06 17.79 0.47
C MET A 204 -14.40 19.10 -0.24
N ILE A 205 -13.66 19.40 -1.31
CA ILE A 205 -13.80 20.63 -2.09
C ILE A 205 -14.16 20.26 -3.52
N ASP A 206 -15.20 20.92 -4.06
CA ASP A 206 -15.59 20.74 -5.45
C ASP A 206 -14.70 21.53 -6.42
N SER A 207 -14.96 21.41 -7.72
CA SER A 207 -14.22 22.13 -8.77
C SER A 207 -14.36 23.66 -8.70
N ASN A 208 -15.35 24.16 -7.98
CA ASN A 208 -15.60 25.59 -7.80
C ASN A 208 -15.00 26.14 -6.50
N GLY A 209 -14.33 25.30 -5.73
CA GLY A 209 -13.74 25.68 -4.44
C GLY A 209 -14.73 25.69 -3.27
N HIS A 210 -15.92 25.14 -3.43
CA HIS A 210 -16.91 25.06 -2.36
C HIS A 210 -16.79 23.74 -1.60
N GLN A 211 -16.99 23.80 -0.28
CA GLN A 211 -17.03 22.59 0.55
C GLN A 211 -18.30 21.79 0.24
N VAL A 212 -18.10 20.48 0.04
CA VAL A 212 -19.18 19.52 -0.19
C VAL A 212 -19.47 18.75 1.09
N HIS A 213 -20.74 18.57 1.41
CA HIS A 213 -21.22 17.91 2.61
C HIS A 213 -21.89 16.58 2.28
N TYR A 214 -21.45 15.51 2.96
CA TYR A 214 -22.09 14.21 2.90
C TYR A 214 -22.52 13.78 4.31
N HIS A 215 -23.56 12.96 4.40
CA HIS A 215 -24.02 12.42 5.68
C HIS A 215 -22.93 11.61 6.38
N GLN A 216 -22.94 11.66 7.71
CA GLN A 216 -22.09 10.80 8.54
C GLN A 216 -22.25 9.33 8.14
N GLY A 217 -21.14 8.58 8.07
CA GLY A 217 -21.11 7.17 7.70
C GLY A 217 -21.09 6.92 6.19
N THR A 218 -21.19 7.96 5.34
CA THR A 218 -20.99 7.80 3.89
C THR A 218 -19.59 7.30 3.62
N LYS A 219 -19.48 6.21 2.85
CA LYS A 219 -18.19 5.64 2.45
C LYS A 219 -17.55 6.50 1.35
N ALA A 220 -16.28 6.78 1.53
CA ALA A 220 -15.47 7.50 0.57
C ALA A 220 -14.11 6.81 0.42
N MET A 221 -13.63 6.72 -0.81
CA MET A 221 -12.27 6.29 -1.09
C MET A 221 -11.35 7.50 -0.98
N PHE A 222 -10.47 7.52 0.03
CA PHE A 222 -9.41 8.50 0.17
C PHE A 222 -8.27 8.12 -0.80
N ILE A 223 -7.84 9.06 -1.63
CA ILE A 223 -6.87 8.87 -2.71
C ILE A 223 -5.69 9.79 -2.44
N GLN A 224 -4.53 9.21 -2.15
CA GLN A 224 -3.28 9.95 -2.08
C GLN A 224 -2.51 9.69 -3.37
N ALA A 225 -2.50 10.67 -4.29
CA ALA A 225 -1.77 10.61 -5.53
C ALA A 225 -0.25 10.54 -5.27
N PHE A 226 0.51 10.03 -6.25
CA PHE A 226 1.96 9.87 -6.11
C PHE A 226 2.70 11.20 -5.85
N ASP A 227 2.20 12.29 -6.41
CA ASP A 227 2.69 13.66 -6.19
C ASP A 227 2.20 14.29 -4.86
N SER A 228 1.63 13.49 -3.97
CA SER A 228 1.09 13.89 -2.66
C SER A 228 -0.20 14.74 -2.73
N ARG A 229 -0.78 14.99 -3.89
CA ARG A 229 -2.12 15.59 -3.98
C ARG A 229 -3.16 14.63 -3.39
N LEU A 230 -4.14 15.18 -2.71
CA LEU A 230 -5.15 14.40 -1.99
C LEU A 230 -6.52 14.59 -2.64
N TYR A 231 -7.19 13.48 -2.88
CA TYR A 231 -8.53 13.44 -3.43
C TYR A 231 -9.41 12.46 -2.66
N CYS A 232 -10.71 12.53 -2.84
CA CYS A 232 -11.60 11.44 -2.47
C CYS A 232 -12.61 11.15 -3.58
N CYS A 233 -12.99 9.88 -3.67
CA CYS A 233 -14.08 9.44 -4.53
C CYS A 233 -15.25 8.98 -3.64
N VAL A 234 -16.43 9.54 -3.87
CA VAL A 234 -17.65 9.19 -3.16
C VAL A 234 -18.62 8.52 -4.11
N ASN A 235 -19.19 7.37 -3.69
CA ASN A 235 -20.13 6.57 -4.48
C ASN A 235 -19.59 6.14 -5.87
N ASP A 236 -18.28 5.95 -6.00
CA ASP A 236 -17.58 5.54 -7.23
C ASP A 236 -17.84 6.46 -8.46
N LYS A 237 -18.29 7.70 -8.20
CA LYS A 237 -18.67 8.65 -9.27
C LYS A 237 -18.08 10.04 -9.08
N ASN A 238 -18.12 10.56 -7.86
CA ASN A 238 -17.80 11.95 -7.60
C ASN A 238 -16.39 12.05 -7.00
N ILE A 239 -15.52 12.77 -7.66
CA ILE A 239 -14.14 13.02 -7.19
C ILE A 239 -14.06 14.47 -6.71
N TYR A 240 -13.51 14.65 -5.51
CA TYR A 240 -13.29 15.93 -4.85
C TYR A 240 -11.84 16.08 -4.45
N ALA A 241 -11.32 17.28 -4.49
CA ALA A 241 -10.06 17.60 -3.85
C ALA A 241 -10.22 17.59 -2.32
N LEU A 242 -9.17 17.24 -1.61
CA LEU A 242 -9.14 17.24 -0.15
C LEU A 242 -8.25 18.37 0.35
N GLU A 243 -8.77 19.15 1.28
CA GLU A 243 -8.05 20.23 1.96
C GLU A 243 -7.90 19.88 3.44
N GLU A 244 -6.69 19.93 3.94
CA GLU A 244 -6.39 19.68 5.35
C GLU A 244 -6.94 20.81 6.22
N ILE A 245 -7.62 20.46 7.29
CA ILE A 245 -8.09 21.42 8.31
C ILE A 245 -7.35 21.15 9.62
N PRO A 246 -6.87 22.21 10.32
CA PRO A 246 -6.04 22.08 11.52
C PRO A 246 -6.79 21.44 12.68
N GLU A 247 -8.08 21.70 12.78
CA GLU A 247 -8.94 21.15 13.82
C GLU A 247 -10.27 20.67 13.24
N ARG A 248 -10.83 19.62 13.86
CA ARG A 248 -12.17 19.17 13.52
C ARG A 248 -13.16 20.28 13.82
N GLU A 249 -13.78 20.83 12.80
CA GLU A 249 -14.87 21.78 12.98
C GLU A 249 -16.07 21.10 13.64
N ALA A 250 -16.13 21.15 14.97
CA ALA A 250 -17.31 20.74 15.73
C ALA A 250 -18.46 21.77 15.62
N ARG A 251 -18.52 22.50 14.50
CA ARG A 251 -19.44 23.64 14.31
C ARG A 251 -20.91 23.30 14.37
N SER A 252 -21.28 22.06 14.10
CA SER A 252 -22.68 21.62 14.32
C SER A 252 -23.10 21.70 15.80
N LYS A 253 -22.13 21.65 16.74
CA LYS A 253 -22.42 21.82 18.17
C LYS A 253 -22.44 23.27 18.63
N ASN A 254 -21.77 24.16 17.93
CA ASN A 254 -21.73 25.59 18.26
C ASN A 254 -22.84 26.40 17.59
N LEU A 255 -23.50 25.85 16.58
CA LEU A 255 -24.68 26.47 15.96
C LEU A 255 -25.96 26.22 16.77
N ASP A 256 -26.02 25.13 17.52
CA ASP A 256 -27.11 24.82 18.43
C ASP A 256 -26.76 25.39 19.82
N THR A 257 -27.05 26.66 20.03
CA THR A 257 -26.92 27.35 21.33
C THR A 257 -27.73 26.68 22.44
N ASP A 258 -28.67 25.82 22.12
CA ASP A 258 -29.54 25.08 23.02
C ASP A 258 -29.19 23.59 23.11
N TYR A 259 -27.99 23.16 22.68
CA TYR A 259 -27.60 21.76 22.84
C TYR A 259 -27.44 21.40 24.32
N THR A 260 -28.49 20.87 24.88
CA THR A 260 -28.41 20.11 26.15
C THR A 260 -27.82 18.73 25.82
N PRO A 261 -26.60 18.39 26.30
CA PRO A 261 -26.05 17.08 26.05
C PRO A 261 -27.06 16.03 26.51
N PRO A 262 -27.35 15.00 25.69
CA PRO A 262 -28.26 13.95 26.12
C PRO A 262 -27.75 13.40 27.44
N LYS A 263 -28.62 13.39 28.46
CA LYS A 263 -28.29 12.78 29.74
C LYS A 263 -27.65 11.41 29.45
N PRO A 264 -26.50 11.07 30.06
CA PRO A 264 -25.88 9.78 29.83
C PRO A 264 -26.94 8.74 30.06
N ARG A 265 -27.26 7.96 29.01
CA ARG A 265 -28.22 6.84 29.17
C ARG A 265 -27.63 5.95 30.25
N LYS A 266 -28.30 5.89 31.41
CA LYS A 266 -27.93 4.91 32.40
C LYS A 266 -27.97 3.56 31.68
N THR A 267 -26.84 2.90 31.60
CA THR A 267 -26.75 1.58 31.01
C THR A 267 -27.67 0.72 31.86
N TYR A 268 -28.84 0.35 31.31
CA TYR A 268 -29.74 -0.55 31.99
C TYR A 268 -29.05 -1.90 32.12
N ILE A 269 -28.66 -2.27 33.33
CA ILE A 269 -28.14 -3.59 33.62
C ILE A 269 -29.34 -4.40 34.08
N PRO A 270 -29.85 -5.34 33.27
CA PRO A 270 -30.99 -6.14 33.65
C PRO A 270 -30.69 -6.91 34.92
N PRO A 271 -31.63 -7.02 35.87
CA PRO A 271 -31.47 -7.85 37.07
C PRO A 271 -31.24 -9.33 36.67
N MET A 272 -30.73 -10.12 37.60
CA MET A 272 -30.32 -11.51 37.30
C MET A 272 -31.49 -12.42 36.88
N ASP A 273 -32.70 -12.12 37.32
CA ASP A 273 -33.96 -12.81 36.97
C ASP A 273 -34.60 -12.35 35.65
N HIS A 274 -33.94 -11.36 34.96
CA HIS A 274 -34.46 -10.89 33.68
C HIS A 274 -34.39 -11.97 32.59
N PRO A 275 -35.49 -12.20 31.82
CA PRO A 275 -35.56 -13.29 30.84
C PRO A 275 -34.40 -13.35 29.85
N TRP A 276 -33.85 -12.21 29.51
CA TRP A 276 -32.68 -12.08 28.60
C TRP A 276 -31.41 -12.72 29.21
N ARG A 277 -31.17 -12.52 30.50
CA ARG A 277 -30.02 -13.15 31.19
C ARG A 277 -30.21 -14.63 31.37
N LEU A 278 -31.42 -15.06 31.68
CA LEU A 278 -31.74 -16.48 31.80
C LEU A 278 -31.58 -17.22 30.48
N GLN A 279 -31.97 -16.60 29.34
CA GLN A 279 -31.75 -17.20 28.02
C GLN A 279 -30.27 -17.32 27.65
N CYS A 280 -29.47 -16.30 27.91
CA CYS A 280 -28.03 -16.34 27.64
C CYS A 280 -27.33 -17.35 28.56
N PHE A 281 -27.67 -17.37 29.85
CA PHE A 281 -27.12 -18.30 30.83
C PHE A 281 -27.53 -19.73 30.52
N GLY A 282 -28.80 -19.97 30.17
CA GLY A 282 -29.30 -21.30 29.80
C GLY A 282 -28.64 -21.85 28.52
N LYS A 283 -28.33 -21.00 27.54
CA LYS A 283 -27.56 -21.39 26.37
C LYS A 283 -26.12 -21.73 26.73
N PHE A 284 -25.49 -20.94 27.59
CA PHE A 284 -24.13 -21.18 28.07
C PHE A 284 -24.05 -22.51 28.85
N VAL A 285 -24.97 -22.76 29.77
CA VAL A 285 -25.03 -24.03 30.53
C VAL A 285 -25.20 -25.23 29.60
N LYS A 286 -26.12 -25.15 28.61
CA LYS A 286 -26.29 -26.21 27.60
C LYS A 286 -25.05 -26.47 26.75
N GLN A 287 -24.29 -25.42 26.41
CA GLN A 287 -23.02 -25.58 25.69
C GLN A 287 -21.97 -26.28 26.57
N GLN A 288 -21.91 -25.98 27.87
CA GLN A 288 -20.99 -26.64 28.80
C GLN A 288 -21.39 -28.09 29.06
N GLU A 289 -22.69 -28.41 29.17
CA GLU A 289 -23.19 -29.78 29.31
C GLU A 289 -22.84 -30.64 28.08
N HIS A 290 -22.88 -30.09 26.87
CA HIS A 290 -22.44 -30.77 25.67
C HIS A 290 -20.91 -31.06 25.70
N HIS A 291 -20.13 -30.12 26.21
CA HIS A 291 -18.68 -30.28 26.31
C HIS A 291 -18.28 -31.31 27.41
N TRP A 292 -19.05 -31.43 28.48
CA TRP A 292 -18.81 -32.41 29.55
C TRP A 292 -19.28 -33.84 29.22
N ASN A 293 -20.19 -33.99 28.28
CA ASN A 293 -20.72 -35.28 27.84
C ASN A 293 -20.02 -35.81 26.56
N ASP A 294 -19.01 -35.12 26.07
CA ASP A 294 -18.22 -35.58 24.93
C ASP A 294 -17.23 -36.65 25.40
N PRO A 295 -17.32 -37.90 24.89
CA PRO A 295 -16.47 -39.01 25.36
C PRO A 295 -14.98 -38.81 25.05
N ASP A 296 -14.62 -37.91 24.12
CA ASP A 296 -13.23 -37.63 23.73
C ASP A 296 -12.47 -36.67 24.68
N THR A 297 -13.14 -36.06 25.66
CA THR A 297 -12.49 -35.18 26.66
C THR A 297 -12.11 -35.86 27.98
N LYS A 298 -12.32 -37.18 28.12
CA LYS A 298 -12.01 -37.93 29.33
C LYS A 298 -10.68 -38.67 29.35
N THR A 299 -9.83 -38.42 28.36
CA THR A 299 -8.43 -38.96 28.32
C THR A 299 -7.44 -37.86 28.05
N ALA A 300 -7.04 -37.13 29.09
CA ALA A 300 -5.75 -36.44 29.21
C ALA A 300 -5.42 -36.37 30.71
#